data_111c2b4b87c6ef00f3a341d9b96a88fa
#
_entry.id   111c2b4b87c6ef00f3a341d9b96a88fa
#
_cell.length_a   1.000
_cell.length_b   1.000
_cell.length_c   1.000
_cell.angle_alpha   90.00
_cell.angle_beta   90.00
_cell.angle_gamma   90.00
#
_symmetry.space_group_name_H-M   'P 1'
#
loop_
_entity.id
_entity.type
_entity.pdbx_description
1 polymer ?
#
loop_
_entity_poly.entity_id
_entity_poly.type
_entity_poly.pdbx_seq_one_letter_code
_entity_poly.pdbx_strand_id
1 'polypeptide(L)'
;SVGYERPLLPELDLKIQAGEKWVVTGFNGIGKTTLLKTLIGELPPLQGSVCRFETLRITYFSQTLSWPDPKQSALALFSDCYPRKTLQELRFLLAQCRISHELATRPLDTLSGGEQARVKLCLALQQESNLLILDEPTQHLDEWVKKALKEALQRYSGAILLVCHEADFYANWVEHQLSLRSLVR
;
A
#
# COMPACT_ATOMS: atom_id res chain seq x y z
N SER A 1 -4.23 21.72 5.31
CA SER A 1 -2.76 21.56 5.16
C SER A 1 -2.28 20.35 5.95
N VAL A 2 -1.15 19.77 5.52
CA VAL A 2 -0.61 18.52 6.05
C VAL A 2 0.83 18.76 6.51
N GLY A 3 1.20 18.20 7.67
CA GLY A 3 2.55 18.35 8.25
C GLY A 3 2.59 17.87 9.70
N TYR A 4 3.68 18.17 10.39
CA TYR A 4 3.85 17.89 11.83
C TYR A 4 3.69 19.20 12.62
N GLU A 5 4.80 19.82 13.03
CA GLU A 5 4.78 21.15 13.70
C GLU A 5 4.63 22.30 12.69
N ARG A 6 5.05 22.07 11.43
CA ARG A 6 4.94 23.02 10.33
C ARG A 6 4.31 22.36 9.11
N PRO A 7 3.59 23.13 8.28
CA PRO A 7 3.05 22.60 7.03
C PRO A 7 4.17 22.12 6.11
N LEU A 8 4.09 20.84 5.68
CA LEU A 8 4.90 20.29 4.59
C LEU A 8 4.21 20.51 3.25
N LEU A 9 2.87 20.42 3.26
CA LEU A 9 2.04 20.69 2.09
C LEU A 9 1.05 21.81 2.42
N PRO A 10 0.78 22.69 1.43
CA PRO A 10 -0.25 23.71 1.56
C PRO A 10 -1.63 23.08 1.68
N GLU A 11 -2.65 23.91 1.68
CA GLU A 11 -4.02 23.46 1.61
C GLU A 11 -4.26 22.69 0.31
N LEU A 12 -4.86 21.51 0.45
CA LEU A 12 -5.12 20.59 -0.62
C LEU A 12 -6.59 20.19 -0.60
N ASP A 13 -7.29 20.38 -1.71
CA ASP A 13 -8.61 19.82 -1.93
C ASP A 13 -8.47 18.54 -2.77
N LEU A 14 -8.62 17.39 -2.13
CA LEU A 14 -8.52 16.07 -2.75
C LEU A 14 -9.78 15.27 -2.47
N LYS A 15 -10.49 14.92 -3.51
CA LYS A 15 -11.66 14.05 -3.45
C LYS A 15 -11.41 12.79 -4.26
N ILE A 16 -11.46 11.64 -3.61
CA ILE A 16 -11.31 10.32 -4.24
C ILE A 16 -12.67 9.63 -4.23
N GLN A 17 -13.14 9.24 -5.40
CA GLN A 17 -14.39 8.53 -5.56
C GLN A 17 -14.17 7.01 -5.64
N ALA A 18 -15.22 6.24 -5.43
CA ALA A 18 -15.16 4.79 -5.54
C ALA A 18 -14.70 4.35 -6.92
N GLY A 19 -13.72 3.46 -6.96
CA GLY A 19 -13.17 2.91 -8.21
C GLY A 19 -12.08 3.75 -8.87
N GLU A 20 -11.89 5.02 -8.49
CA GLU A 20 -10.84 5.86 -9.08
C GLU A 20 -9.44 5.38 -8.76
N LYS A 21 -8.53 5.58 -9.72
CA LYS A 21 -7.12 5.23 -9.62
C LYS A 21 -6.28 6.51 -9.62
N TRP A 22 -5.68 6.83 -8.49
CA TRP A 22 -4.88 8.03 -8.27
C TRP A 22 -3.41 7.68 -8.06
N VAL A 23 -2.50 8.49 -8.62
CA VAL A 23 -1.08 8.49 -8.26
C VAL A 23 -0.68 9.83 -7.66
N VAL A 24 0.06 9.77 -6.57
CA VAL A 24 0.70 10.94 -5.93
C VAL A 24 2.18 10.91 -6.29
N THR A 25 2.65 11.99 -6.91
CA THR A 25 4.04 12.13 -7.35
C THR A 25 4.71 13.33 -6.67
N GLY A 26 6.03 13.25 -6.50
CA GLY A 26 6.83 14.32 -5.89
C GLY A 26 8.19 13.79 -5.44
N PHE A 27 9.14 14.69 -5.17
CA PHE A 27 10.48 14.29 -4.71
C PHE A 27 10.45 13.71 -3.28
N ASN A 28 11.54 13.05 -2.89
CA ASN A 28 11.63 12.46 -1.55
C ASN A 28 11.63 13.57 -0.48
N GLY A 29 10.89 13.34 0.60
CA GLY A 29 10.73 14.32 1.69
C GLY A 29 9.67 15.40 1.46
N ILE A 30 9.01 15.47 0.30
CA ILE A 30 7.97 16.48 0.03
C ILE A 30 6.69 16.33 0.88
N GLY A 31 6.52 15.19 1.57
CA GLY A 31 5.34 14.95 2.41
C GLY A 31 4.36 13.90 1.87
N LYS A 32 4.73 13.06 0.89
CA LYS A 32 3.87 12.00 0.33
C LYS A 32 3.34 11.07 1.43
N THR A 33 4.24 10.44 2.19
CA THR A 33 3.87 9.54 3.31
C THR A 33 3.09 10.27 4.40
N THR A 34 3.41 11.55 4.67
CA THR A 34 2.67 12.37 5.64
C THR A 34 1.24 12.61 5.18
N LEU A 35 1.03 12.88 3.89
CA LEU A 35 -0.31 12.97 3.30
C LEU A 35 -1.07 11.66 3.46
N LEU A 36 -0.46 10.51 3.13
CA LEU A 36 -1.09 9.20 3.28
C LEU A 36 -1.47 8.94 4.74
N LYS A 37 -0.57 9.20 5.70
CA LYS A 37 -0.83 9.05 7.15
C LYS A 37 -1.97 9.95 7.63
N THR A 38 -2.07 11.15 7.10
CA THR A 38 -3.20 12.04 7.41
C THR A 38 -4.51 11.48 6.83
N LEU A 39 -4.48 10.95 5.61
CA LEU A 39 -5.66 10.36 4.98
C LEU A 39 -6.16 9.10 5.70
N ILE A 40 -5.28 8.27 6.25
CA ILE A 40 -5.67 7.09 7.03
C ILE A 40 -6.02 7.40 8.49
N GLY A 41 -5.68 8.61 8.98
CA GLY A 41 -5.99 9.07 10.35
C GLY A 41 -4.91 8.79 11.38
N GLU A 42 -3.71 8.37 10.96
CA GLU A 42 -2.55 8.25 11.85
C GLU A 42 -1.99 9.62 12.28
N LEU A 43 -2.20 10.65 11.44
CA LEU A 43 -1.82 12.03 11.73
C LEU A 43 -3.05 12.93 11.56
N PRO A 44 -3.31 13.87 12.50
CA PRO A 44 -4.33 14.87 12.29
C PRO A 44 -3.88 15.88 11.22
N PRO A 45 -4.79 16.44 10.40
CA PRO A 45 -4.46 17.56 9.54
C PRO A 45 -4.11 18.79 10.39
N LEU A 46 -3.13 19.59 9.94
CA LEU A 46 -2.79 20.86 10.63
C LEU A 46 -3.88 21.91 10.44
N GLN A 47 -4.52 21.92 9.26
CA GLN A 47 -5.64 22.78 8.94
C GLN A 47 -6.58 22.04 8.00
N GLY A 48 -7.87 22.39 8.06
CA GLY A 48 -8.91 21.70 7.30
C GLY A 48 -9.35 20.40 7.96
N SER A 49 -10.01 19.54 7.22
CA SER A 49 -10.57 18.28 7.71
C SER A 49 -10.41 17.16 6.68
N VAL A 50 -10.45 15.93 7.16
CA VAL A 50 -10.52 14.72 6.32
C VAL A 50 -11.87 14.06 6.57
N CYS A 51 -12.74 14.12 5.56
CA CYS A 51 -14.06 13.47 5.60
C CYS A 51 -13.96 12.05 5.04
N ARG A 52 -14.52 11.09 5.74
CA ARG A 52 -14.56 9.68 5.33
C ARG A 52 -15.99 9.17 5.45
N PHE A 53 -16.40 8.33 4.51
CA PHE A 53 -17.67 7.64 4.62
C PHE A 53 -17.59 6.52 5.67
N GLU A 54 -18.67 6.25 6.39
CA GLU A 54 -18.74 5.21 7.43
C GLU A 54 -18.42 3.80 6.88
N THR A 55 -18.73 3.56 5.61
CA THR A 55 -18.47 2.29 4.93
C THR A 55 -17.05 2.16 4.37
N LEU A 56 -16.19 3.18 4.59
CA LEU A 56 -14.83 3.17 4.07
C LEU A 56 -13.96 2.17 4.83
N ARG A 57 -13.42 1.18 4.09
CA ARG A 57 -12.44 0.22 4.57
C ARG A 57 -11.14 0.45 3.84
N ILE A 58 -10.12 0.88 4.58
CA ILE A 58 -8.81 1.23 4.02
C ILE A 58 -7.83 0.08 4.29
N THR A 59 -7.12 -0.35 3.25
CA THR A 59 -5.89 -1.12 3.40
C THR A 59 -4.71 -0.22 3.07
N TYR A 60 -3.75 -0.14 3.97
CA TYR A 60 -2.54 0.65 3.79
C TYR A 60 -1.30 -0.22 3.71
N PHE A 61 -0.62 -0.14 2.58
CA PHE A 61 0.71 -0.71 2.38
C PHE A 61 1.75 0.38 2.59
N SER A 62 2.47 0.33 3.72
CA SER A 62 3.53 1.28 4.04
C SER A 62 4.87 0.87 3.42
N GLN A 63 5.68 1.86 3.08
CA GLN A 63 7.06 1.64 2.61
C GLN A 63 7.92 0.89 3.63
N THR A 64 7.68 1.11 4.93
CA THR A 64 8.45 0.45 6.00
C THR A 64 8.01 -1.00 6.14
N LEU A 65 8.97 -1.91 6.03
CA LEU A 65 8.78 -3.34 6.28
C LEU A 65 8.94 -3.60 7.78
N SER A 66 7.85 -3.48 8.54
CA SER A 66 7.79 -3.82 9.96
C SER A 66 6.70 -4.85 10.21
N TRP A 67 6.92 -5.72 11.18
CA TRP A 67 6.03 -6.81 11.55
C TRP A 67 5.72 -6.74 13.04
N PRO A 68 4.48 -7.00 13.48
CA PRO A 68 4.14 -7.09 14.91
C PRO A 68 4.97 -8.16 15.64
N ASP A 69 5.14 -9.31 15.01
CA ASP A 69 6.04 -10.38 15.44
C ASP A 69 6.98 -10.78 14.28
N PRO A 70 8.22 -10.29 14.26
CA PRO A 70 9.19 -10.62 13.22
C PRO A 70 9.62 -12.09 13.20
N LYS A 71 9.45 -12.81 14.33
CA LYS A 71 9.80 -14.23 14.44
C LYS A 71 8.71 -15.17 13.91
N GLN A 72 7.50 -14.65 13.69
CA GLN A 72 6.41 -15.39 13.10
C GLN A 72 6.72 -15.69 11.61
N SER A 73 6.24 -16.82 11.10
CA SER A 73 6.33 -17.12 9.68
C SER A 73 5.17 -16.48 8.90
N ALA A 74 5.37 -16.27 7.59
CA ALA A 74 4.29 -15.77 6.72
C ALA A 74 3.05 -16.66 6.78
N LEU A 75 3.21 -17.99 6.80
CA LEU A 75 2.09 -18.92 6.89
C LEU A 75 1.32 -18.78 8.20
N ALA A 76 2.02 -18.61 9.32
CA ALA A 76 1.40 -18.39 10.63
C ALA A 76 0.66 -17.05 10.67
N LEU A 77 1.29 -15.97 10.19
CA LEU A 77 0.67 -14.66 10.07
C LEU A 77 -0.66 -14.72 9.28
N PHE A 78 -0.64 -15.39 8.12
CA PHE A 78 -1.85 -15.56 7.30
C PHE A 78 -2.91 -16.43 7.98
N SER A 79 -2.50 -17.44 8.75
CA SER A 79 -3.42 -18.26 9.55
C SER A 79 -4.14 -17.43 10.61
N ASP A 80 -3.43 -16.53 11.27
CA ASP A 80 -4.02 -15.63 12.27
C ASP A 80 -4.96 -14.60 11.64
N CYS A 81 -4.57 -14.05 10.48
CA CYS A 81 -5.40 -13.07 9.75
C CYS A 81 -6.65 -13.70 9.11
N TYR A 82 -6.57 -14.97 8.72
CA TYR A 82 -7.64 -15.68 7.99
C TYR A 82 -8.00 -17.02 8.63
N PRO A 83 -8.54 -17.05 9.87
CA PRO A 83 -8.76 -18.28 10.65
C PRO A 83 -9.80 -19.24 10.02
N ARG A 84 -10.58 -18.75 9.04
CA ARG A 84 -11.55 -19.58 8.31
C ARG A 84 -10.96 -20.29 7.09
N LYS A 85 -9.74 -19.95 6.67
CA LYS A 85 -9.08 -20.58 5.54
C LYS A 85 -8.26 -21.80 5.99
N THR A 86 -8.30 -22.83 5.19
CA THR A 86 -7.46 -24.01 5.38
C THR A 86 -5.99 -23.70 5.08
N LEU A 87 -5.07 -24.49 5.63
CA LEU A 87 -3.65 -24.37 5.32
C LEU A 87 -3.34 -24.50 3.83
N GLN A 88 -4.14 -25.31 3.11
CA GLN A 88 -3.98 -25.47 1.67
C GLN A 88 -4.36 -24.19 0.91
N GLU A 89 -5.46 -23.54 1.27
CA GLU A 89 -5.86 -22.25 0.69
C GLU A 89 -4.84 -21.15 0.99
N LEU A 90 -4.31 -21.09 2.22
CA LEU A 90 -3.28 -20.11 2.58
C LEU A 90 -1.98 -20.31 1.80
N ARG A 91 -1.53 -21.56 1.64
CA ARG A 91 -0.37 -21.89 0.81
C ARG A 91 -0.59 -21.51 -0.64
N PHE A 92 -1.78 -21.73 -1.18
CA PHE A 92 -2.13 -21.36 -2.54
C PHE A 92 -2.07 -19.82 -2.72
N LEU A 93 -2.63 -19.04 -1.79
CA LEU A 93 -2.54 -17.57 -1.81
C LEU A 93 -1.09 -17.08 -1.80
N LEU A 94 -0.28 -17.62 -0.89
CA LEU A 94 1.15 -17.27 -0.79
C LEU A 94 1.90 -17.64 -2.08
N ALA A 95 1.61 -18.79 -2.67
CA ALA A 95 2.23 -19.24 -3.92
C ALA A 95 1.87 -18.31 -5.10
N GLN A 96 0.66 -17.76 -5.16
CA GLN A 96 0.28 -16.75 -6.15
C GLN A 96 1.15 -15.49 -6.07
N CYS A 97 1.61 -15.14 -4.87
CA CYS A 97 2.54 -14.04 -4.63
C CYS A 97 4.02 -14.44 -4.73
N ARG A 98 4.32 -15.62 -5.33
CA ARG A 98 5.68 -16.16 -5.44
C ARG A 98 6.39 -16.40 -4.10
N ILE A 99 5.63 -16.69 -3.06
CA ILE A 99 6.14 -17.09 -1.77
C ILE A 99 6.10 -18.62 -1.75
N SER A 100 7.26 -19.26 -1.93
CA SER A 100 7.37 -20.72 -1.90
C SER A 100 7.00 -21.29 -0.52
N HIS A 101 6.76 -22.60 -0.46
CA HIS A 101 6.51 -23.27 0.82
C HIS A 101 7.65 -23.06 1.82
N GLU A 102 8.88 -23.11 1.37
CA GLU A 102 10.06 -22.87 2.19
C GLU A 102 10.07 -21.45 2.77
N LEU A 103 9.87 -20.44 1.93
CA LEU A 103 9.80 -19.04 2.36
C LEU A 103 8.61 -18.78 3.30
N ALA A 104 7.46 -19.42 3.04
CA ALA A 104 6.26 -19.27 3.84
C ALA A 104 6.42 -19.78 5.29
N THR A 105 7.34 -20.70 5.54
CA THR A 105 7.58 -21.30 6.86
C THR A 105 8.75 -20.68 7.63
N ARG A 106 9.56 -19.85 6.97
CA ARG A 106 10.68 -19.14 7.62
C ARG A 106 10.18 -17.92 8.41
N PRO A 107 10.89 -17.55 9.51
CA PRO A 107 10.64 -16.30 10.23
C PRO A 107 10.74 -15.09 9.29
N LEU A 108 9.82 -14.12 9.44
CA LEU A 108 9.73 -12.95 8.57
C LEU A 108 11.01 -12.11 8.59
N ASP A 109 11.70 -12.02 9.73
CA ASP A 109 12.97 -11.28 9.87
C ASP A 109 14.17 -11.96 9.18
N THR A 110 14.03 -13.23 8.77
CA THR A 110 15.06 -13.94 8.01
C THR A 110 14.89 -13.82 6.49
N LEU A 111 13.79 -13.23 6.06
CA LEU A 111 13.49 -12.99 4.64
C LEU A 111 14.23 -11.75 4.15
N SER A 112 14.64 -11.75 2.89
CA SER A 112 15.15 -10.55 2.22
C SER A 112 14.08 -9.45 2.15
N GLY A 113 14.50 -8.19 1.95
CA GLY A 113 13.56 -7.07 1.83
C GLY A 113 12.50 -7.27 0.73
N GLY A 114 12.91 -7.83 -0.42
CA GLY A 114 11.97 -8.15 -1.51
C GLY A 114 11.00 -9.28 -1.16
N GLU A 115 11.43 -10.29 -0.42
CA GLU A 115 10.56 -11.37 0.06
C GLU A 115 9.57 -10.86 1.10
N GLN A 116 10.01 -10.03 2.04
CA GLN A 116 9.13 -9.37 3.01
C GLN A 116 8.10 -8.46 2.32
N ALA A 117 8.51 -7.67 1.33
CA ALA A 117 7.62 -6.84 0.55
C ALA A 117 6.53 -7.65 -0.16
N ARG A 118 6.88 -8.82 -0.73
CA ARG A 118 5.91 -9.74 -1.35
C ARG A 118 4.91 -10.30 -0.34
N VAL A 119 5.36 -10.70 0.86
CA VAL A 119 4.45 -11.16 1.93
C VAL A 119 3.48 -10.05 2.31
N LYS A 120 3.98 -8.83 2.52
CA LYS A 120 3.17 -7.67 2.91
C LYS A 120 2.17 -7.27 1.82
N LEU A 121 2.57 -7.29 0.56
CA LEU A 121 1.68 -7.05 -0.58
C LEU A 121 0.60 -8.13 -0.69
N CYS A 122 0.97 -9.40 -0.54
CA CYS A 122 0.01 -10.49 -0.55
C CYS A 122 -1.04 -10.30 0.53
N LEU A 123 -0.63 -9.95 1.75
CA LEU A 123 -1.53 -9.66 2.86
C LEU A 123 -2.46 -8.48 2.53
N ALA A 124 -1.92 -7.38 2.01
CA ALA A 124 -2.69 -6.18 1.67
C ALA A 124 -3.74 -6.46 0.59
N LEU A 125 -3.40 -7.22 -0.45
CA LEU A 125 -4.31 -7.57 -1.54
C LEU A 125 -5.42 -8.55 -1.15
N GLN A 126 -5.24 -9.30 -0.05
CA GLN A 126 -6.24 -10.23 0.47
C GLN A 126 -7.21 -9.57 1.47
N GLN A 127 -6.93 -8.37 1.95
CA GLN A 127 -7.82 -7.65 2.84
C GLN A 127 -9.04 -7.12 2.09
N GLU A 128 -10.21 -7.28 2.72
CA GLU A 128 -11.43 -6.68 2.21
C GLU A 128 -11.40 -5.18 2.42
N SER A 129 -11.09 -4.43 1.37
CA SER A 129 -11.06 -2.97 1.38
C SER A 129 -11.76 -2.39 0.15
N ASN A 130 -12.20 -1.13 0.25
CA ASN A 130 -12.72 -0.36 -0.88
C ASN A 130 -11.82 0.85 -1.23
N LEU A 131 -10.78 1.09 -0.42
CA LEU A 131 -9.68 2.00 -0.71
C LEU A 131 -8.35 1.32 -0.38
N LEU A 132 -7.51 1.14 -1.39
CA LEU A 132 -6.16 0.62 -1.26
C LEU A 132 -5.16 1.77 -1.38
N ILE A 133 -4.40 2.00 -0.32
CA ILE A 133 -3.34 3.02 -0.28
C ILE A 133 -2.00 2.32 -0.31
N LEU A 134 -1.15 2.66 -1.29
CA LEU A 134 0.15 2.02 -1.51
C LEU A 134 1.26 3.07 -1.50
N ASP A 135 2.18 2.97 -0.56
CA ASP A 135 3.34 3.86 -0.44
C ASP A 135 4.59 3.17 -0.98
N GLU A 136 5.00 3.54 -2.22
CA GLU A 136 6.16 3.02 -2.96
C GLU A 136 6.18 1.47 -3.06
N PRO A 137 5.09 0.81 -3.51
CA PRO A 137 4.98 -0.66 -3.46
C PRO A 137 5.92 -1.37 -4.43
N THR A 138 6.51 -0.66 -5.39
CA THR A 138 7.44 -1.23 -6.38
C THR A 138 8.87 -1.34 -5.87
N GLN A 139 9.21 -0.67 -4.76
CA GLN A 139 10.54 -0.75 -4.19
C GLN A 139 10.89 -2.18 -3.76
N HIS A 140 12.11 -2.59 -4.05
CA HIS A 140 12.64 -3.94 -3.74
C HIS A 140 11.94 -5.10 -4.45
N LEU A 141 11.05 -4.84 -5.42
CA LEU A 141 10.42 -5.87 -6.24
C LEU A 141 11.19 -6.08 -7.54
N ASP A 142 11.30 -7.34 -7.95
CA ASP A 142 11.75 -7.67 -9.29
C ASP A 142 10.68 -7.36 -10.35
N GLU A 143 11.08 -7.23 -11.61
CA GLU A 143 10.21 -6.82 -12.71
C GLU A 143 9.01 -7.76 -12.91
N TRP A 144 9.19 -9.05 -12.61
CA TRP A 144 8.10 -10.01 -12.74
C TRP A 144 7.01 -9.77 -11.66
N VAL A 145 7.44 -9.54 -10.40
CA VAL A 145 6.51 -9.22 -9.29
C VAL A 145 5.83 -7.86 -9.52
N LYS A 146 6.56 -6.86 -10.05
CA LYS A 146 5.96 -5.58 -10.45
C LYS A 146 4.86 -5.77 -11.49
N LYS A 147 5.10 -6.61 -12.49
CA LYS A 147 4.07 -6.92 -13.52
C LYS A 147 2.84 -7.58 -12.90
N ALA A 148 3.02 -8.58 -12.06
CA ALA A 148 1.92 -9.26 -11.38
C ALA A 148 1.13 -8.30 -10.46
N LEU A 149 1.83 -7.42 -9.73
CA LEU A 149 1.21 -6.37 -8.92
C LEU A 149 0.39 -5.42 -9.78
N LYS A 150 0.95 -4.93 -10.89
CA LYS A 150 0.25 -4.05 -11.83
C LYS A 150 -1.06 -4.68 -12.32
N GLU A 151 -1.03 -5.94 -12.74
CA GLU A 151 -2.21 -6.68 -13.19
C GLU A 151 -3.26 -6.82 -12.07
N ALA A 152 -2.83 -7.09 -10.83
CA ALA A 152 -3.72 -7.17 -9.68
C ALA A 152 -4.38 -5.81 -9.38
N LEU A 153 -3.62 -4.71 -9.42
CA LEU A 153 -4.12 -3.36 -9.19
C LEU A 153 -5.10 -2.91 -10.29
N GLN A 154 -4.85 -3.26 -11.54
CA GLN A 154 -5.77 -2.97 -12.65
C GLN A 154 -7.13 -3.66 -12.48
N ARG A 155 -7.15 -4.87 -11.91
CA ARG A 155 -8.38 -5.64 -11.65
C ARG A 155 -9.07 -5.26 -10.35
N TYR A 156 -8.42 -4.53 -9.48
CA TYR A 156 -9.00 -4.14 -8.21
C TYR A 156 -10.18 -3.19 -8.41
N SER A 157 -11.35 -3.54 -7.91
CA SER A 157 -12.60 -2.79 -8.12
C SER A 157 -12.76 -1.54 -7.25
N GLY A 158 -12.04 -1.48 -6.11
CA GLY A 158 -12.06 -0.33 -5.22
C GLY A 158 -11.19 0.84 -5.71
N ALA A 159 -11.20 1.94 -4.99
CA ALA A 159 -10.32 3.06 -5.25
C ALA A 159 -8.86 2.73 -4.89
N ILE A 160 -7.91 3.32 -5.61
CA ILE A 160 -6.46 3.20 -5.34
C ILE A 160 -5.86 4.58 -5.18
N LEU A 161 -5.05 4.76 -4.14
CA LEU A 161 -4.15 5.89 -3.99
C LEU A 161 -2.71 5.37 -3.93
N LEU A 162 -1.98 5.57 -5.01
CA LEU A 162 -0.62 5.06 -5.21
C LEU A 162 0.39 6.19 -5.05
N VAL A 163 1.41 6.01 -4.24
CA VAL A 163 2.65 6.79 -4.31
C VAL A 163 3.66 5.95 -5.08
N CYS A 164 4.15 6.45 -6.20
CA CYS A 164 5.13 5.74 -7.02
C CYS A 164 5.97 6.71 -7.83
N HIS A 165 7.26 6.41 -7.97
CA HIS A 165 8.20 7.17 -8.80
C HIS A 165 8.37 6.59 -10.21
N GLU A 166 8.00 5.33 -10.41
CA GLU A 166 8.17 4.60 -11.67
C GLU A 166 6.98 4.88 -12.61
N ALA A 167 7.13 5.85 -13.53
CA ALA A 167 6.06 6.24 -14.44
C ALA A 167 5.56 5.07 -15.29
N ASP A 168 6.44 4.19 -15.75
CA ASP A 168 6.08 3.01 -16.58
C ASP A 168 5.20 2.02 -15.83
N PHE A 169 5.25 2.03 -14.50
CA PHE A 169 4.40 1.18 -13.69
C PHE A 169 2.94 1.62 -13.74
N TYR A 170 2.64 2.92 -13.66
CA TYR A 170 1.28 3.42 -13.51
C TYR A 170 0.68 4.12 -14.75
N ALA A 171 1.47 4.59 -15.71
CA ALA A 171 1.03 5.46 -16.81
C ALA A 171 -0.16 4.93 -17.63
N ASN A 172 -0.31 3.62 -17.74
CA ASN A 172 -1.31 3.01 -18.62
C ASN A 172 -2.62 2.59 -17.92
N TRP A 173 -2.75 2.84 -16.59
CA TRP A 173 -3.93 2.39 -15.85
C TRP A 173 -4.39 3.32 -14.72
N VAL A 174 -3.59 4.33 -14.38
CA VAL A 174 -3.97 5.38 -13.42
C VAL A 174 -4.61 6.54 -14.19
N GLU A 175 -5.76 7.00 -13.74
CA GLU A 175 -6.56 8.01 -14.40
C GLU A 175 -6.26 9.41 -13.91
N HIS A 176 -5.88 9.52 -12.61
CA HIS A 176 -5.68 10.79 -11.93
C HIS A 176 -4.28 10.92 -11.35
N GLN A 177 -3.66 12.08 -11.52
CA GLN A 177 -2.34 12.37 -10.97
C GLN A 177 -2.37 13.61 -10.11
N LEU A 178 -1.89 13.48 -8.87
CA LEU A 178 -1.62 14.58 -7.95
C LEU A 178 -0.11 14.81 -7.88
N SER A 179 0.36 15.90 -8.48
CA SER A 179 1.76 16.29 -8.40
C SER A 179 1.98 17.24 -7.22
N LEU A 180 2.64 16.78 -6.16
CA LEU A 180 2.94 17.62 -5.00
C LEU A 180 4.00 18.69 -5.31
N ARG A 181 4.81 18.52 -6.38
CA ARG A 181 5.78 19.53 -6.82
C ARG A 181 5.12 20.86 -7.22
N SER A 182 3.94 20.79 -7.81
CA SER A 182 3.19 21.98 -8.23
C SER A 182 2.58 22.75 -7.06
N LEU A 183 2.52 22.17 -5.89
CA LEU A 183 1.91 22.74 -4.69
C LEU A 183 2.95 23.42 -3.77
N VAL A 184 4.19 22.99 -3.83
CA VAL A 184 5.29 23.56 -3.02
C VAL A 184 6.14 24.42 -3.93
N ARG A 185 6.01 25.73 -3.77
CA ARG A 185 6.85 26.76 -4.44
C ARG A 185 8.00 27.18 -3.58
#